data_f95b1807170cd278f5fa79fd7749a48f
#
_entry.id   f95b1807170cd278f5fa79fd7749a48f
#
_cell.length_a   1.000
_cell.length_b   1.000
_cell.length_c   1.000
_cell.angle_alpha   90.00
_cell.angle_beta   90.00
_cell.angle_gamma   90.00
#
_symmetry.space_group_name_H-M   'P 1'
#
loop_
_entity.id
_entity.type
_entity.pdbx_description
1 polymer ?
#
loop_
_entity_poly.entity_id
_entity_poly.type
_entity_poly.pdbx_seq_one_letter_code
_entity_poly.pdbx_strand_id
1 'polypeptide(L)' 'MSLPIEVHARTERQGKLVPVSCVIKGTRYQIFGAGRRWEEDDGEHLMVMFPGARAVELLHALDGTWALVKDHSNLADRLA' A
#
# COMPACT_ATOMS: atom_id res chain seq x y z
N MET A 1 4.50 -13.04 4.24
CA MET A 1 4.93 -13.11 2.84
C MET A 1 4.38 -11.91 2.08
N SER A 2 5.19 -11.25 1.30
CA SER A 2 4.76 -10.06 0.56
C SER A 2 4.41 -10.41 -0.88
N LEU A 3 3.52 -9.62 -1.45
CA LEU A 3 3.09 -9.76 -2.84
C LEU A 3 3.55 -8.55 -3.62
N PRO A 4 4.37 -8.72 -4.67
CA PRO A 4 4.76 -7.58 -5.50
C PRO A 4 3.53 -6.93 -6.14
N ILE A 5 3.49 -5.60 -6.10
CA ILE A 5 2.39 -4.84 -6.69
C ILE A 5 2.93 -3.63 -7.44
N GLU A 6 2.09 -3.03 -8.24
CA GLU A 6 2.37 -1.79 -8.93
C GLU A 6 1.68 -0.66 -8.18
N VAL A 7 2.40 0.41 -7.90
CA VAL A 7 1.87 1.55 -7.17
C VAL A 7 2.12 2.81 -7.98
N HIS A 8 1.09 3.62 -8.13
CA HIS A 8 1.21 4.97 -8.67
C HIS A 8 1.25 5.93 -7.50
N ALA A 9 2.33 6.67 -7.39
CA ALA A 9 2.55 7.60 -6.30
C ALA A 9 2.87 8.99 -6.86
N ARG A 10 2.56 10.01 -6.07
CA ARG A 10 2.97 11.37 -6.40
C ARG A 10 3.97 11.84 -5.36
N THR A 11 4.81 12.79 -5.75
CA THR A 11 5.78 13.42 -4.85
C THR A 11 5.18 14.70 -4.29
N GLU A 12 5.16 14.82 -2.97
CA GLU A 12 4.72 16.04 -2.32
C GLU A 12 5.87 17.01 -2.13
N ARG A 13 5.57 18.24 -1.63
CA ARG A 13 6.54 19.33 -1.50
C ARG A 13 7.84 18.95 -0.85
N GLN A 14 7.80 18.05 0.10
CA GLN A 14 8.98 17.66 0.89
C GLN A 14 9.68 16.43 0.32
N GLY A 15 9.37 16.07 -0.91
CA GLY A 15 9.96 14.88 -1.54
C GLY A 15 9.35 13.59 -1.07
N LYS A 16 8.30 13.64 -0.28
CA LYS A 16 7.63 12.47 0.24
C LYS A 16 6.74 11.84 -0.82
N LEU A 17 6.87 10.53 -1.01
CA LEU A 17 6.01 9.80 -1.95
C LEU A 17 4.69 9.44 -1.27
N VAL A 18 3.59 9.77 -1.95
CA VAL A 18 2.24 9.47 -1.46
C VAL A 18 1.55 8.58 -2.47
N PRO A 19 1.23 7.33 -2.11
CA PRO A 19 0.53 6.44 -3.02
C PRO A 19 -0.86 6.99 -3.36
N VAL A 20 -1.21 6.90 -4.64
CA VAL A 20 -2.50 7.38 -5.16
C VAL A 20 -3.38 6.22 -5.58
N SER A 21 -2.79 5.22 -6.18
CA SER A 21 -3.50 4.00 -6.59
C SER A 21 -2.52 2.84 -6.69
N CYS A 22 -3.04 1.64 -6.72
CA CYS A 22 -2.21 0.47 -6.91
C CYS A 22 -2.97 -0.60 -7.69
N VAL A 23 -2.21 -1.55 -8.24
CA VAL A 23 -2.76 -2.70 -8.95
C VAL A 23 -2.36 -3.95 -8.20
N ILE A 24 -3.35 -4.72 -7.77
CA ILE A 24 -3.14 -5.97 -7.03
C ILE A 24 -3.85 -7.07 -7.79
N LYS A 25 -3.08 -8.06 -8.25
CA LYS A 25 -3.63 -9.20 -9.00
C LYS A 25 -4.49 -8.75 -10.18
N GLY A 26 -4.01 -7.73 -10.90
CA GLY A 26 -4.70 -7.20 -12.08
C GLY A 26 -5.85 -6.27 -11.80
N THR A 27 -6.20 -6.04 -10.54
CA THR A 27 -7.29 -5.13 -10.17
C THR A 27 -6.72 -3.82 -9.65
N ARG A 28 -7.21 -2.72 -10.20
CA ARG A 28 -6.80 -1.38 -9.79
C ARG A 28 -7.62 -0.93 -8.59
N TYR A 29 -6.91 -0.45 -7.57
CA TYR A 29 -7.53 0.08 -6.36
C TYR A 29 -7.13 1.54 -6.20
N GLN A 30 -8.12 2.40 -6.03
CA GLN A 30 -7.90 3.80 -5.70
C GLN A 30 -7.55 3.89 -4.22
N ILE A 31 -6.50 4.62 -3.88
CA ILE A 31 -6.13 4.81 -2.49
C ILE A 31 -6.88 6.02 -1.96
N PHE A 32 -7.70 5.79 -0.97
CA PHE A 32 -8.56 6.81 -0.38
C PHE A 32 -7.80 7.72 0.58
N GLY A 33 -6.83 7.16 1.28
CA GLY A 33 -6.03 7.92 2.22
C GLY A 33 -4.83 7.11 2.69
N ALA A 34 -3.87 7.81 3.27
CA ALA A 34 -2.69 7.19 3.85
C ALA A 34 -2.66 7.51 5.34
N GLY A 35 -2.31 6.52 6.13
CA GLY A 35 -2.22 6.68 7.56
C GLY A 35 -0.77 6.61 8.03
N ARG A 36 -0.55 5.70 8.96
CA ARG A 36 0.73 5.54 9.62
C ARG A 36 1.85 5.13 8.66
N ARG A 37 3.03 5.68 8.88
CA ARG A 37 4.26 5.31 8.15
C ARG A 37 5.34 5.01 9.16
N TRP A 38 6.18 4.02 8.83
CA TRP A 38 7.33 3.70 9.70
C TRP A 38 8.42 3.03 8.88
N GLU A 39 9.63 3.03 9.42
CA GLU A 39 10.79 2.44 8.76
C GLU A 39 11.12 1.09 9.37
N GLU A 40 11.47 0.14 8.51
CA GLU A 40 12.01 -1.16 8.93
C GLU A 40 13.23 -1.48 8.06
N ASP A 41 13.88 -2.61 8.32
CA ASP A 41 15.09 -2.98 7.61
C ASP A 41 14.89 -3.12 6.10
N ASP A 42 13.70 -3.51 5.68
CA ASP A 42 13.38 -3.74 4.27
C ASP A 42 12.89 -2.48 3.54
N GLY A 43 12.64 -1.41 4.25
CA GLY A 43 12.21 -0.15 3.66
C GLY A 43 11.15 0.54 4.47
N GLU A 44 10.38 1.40 3.82
CA GLU A 44 9.30 2.14 4.47
C GLU A 44 7.98 1.39 4.36
N HIS A 45 7.31 1.26 5.49
CA HIS A 45 5.99 0.65 5.55
C HIS A 45 4.93 1.73 5.70
N LEU A 46 3.80 1.54 5.02
CA LEU A 46 2.70 2.51 5.02
C LEU A 46 1.38 1.79 5.15
N MET A 47 0.51 2.32 6.01
CA MET A 47 -0.89 1.90 6.02
C MET A 47 -1.65 2.78 5.04
N VAL A 48 -2.40 2.16 4.14
CA VAL A 48 -3.24 2.88 3.20
C VAL A 48 -4.68 2.36 3.29
N MET A 49 -5.61 3.21 2.93
CA MET A 49 -7.04 2.90 2.98
C MET A 49 -7.61 2.88 1.57
N PHE A 50 -8.34 1.81 1.28
CA PHE A 50 -9.16 1.71 0.07
C PHE A 50 -10.61 2.04 0.39
N PRO A 51 -11.42 2.37 -0.61
CA PRO A 51 -12.86 2.52 -0.40
C PRO A 51 -13.47 1.26 0.23
N GLY A 52 -14.47 1.44 1.08
CA GLY A 52 -15.07 0.33 1.79
C GLY A 52 -14.38 -0.01 3.10
N ALA A 53 -13.59 0.91 3.64
CA ALA A 53 -12.90 0.75 4.92
C ALA A 53 -11.90 -0.41 4.93
N ARG A 54 -11.28 -0.67 3.79
CA ARG A 54 -10.24 -1.69 3.66
C ARG A 54 -8.89 -1.06 3.93
N ALA A 55 -8.18 -1.59 4.92
CA ALA A 55 -6.85 -1.12 5.27
C ALA A 55 -5.81 -2.17 4.87
N VAL A 56 -4.75 -1.73 4.21
CA VAL A 56 -3.66 -2.62 3.83
C VAL A 56 -2.33 -1.98 4.19
N GLU A 57 -1.34 -2.82 4.40
CA GLU A 57 0.03 -2.38 4.67
C GLU A 57 0.86 -2.58 3.41
N LEU A 58 1.45 -1.50 2.93
CA LEU A 58 2.35 -1.52 1.77
C LEU A 58 3.79 -1.35 2.23
N LEU A 59 4.70 -1.95 1.47
CA LEU A 59 6.12 -1.76 1.63
C LEU A 59 6.68 -1.04 0.40
N HIS A 60 7.35 0.08 0.64
CA HIS A 60 8.20 0.72 -0.36
C HIS A 60 9.63 0.28 -0.07
N ALA A 61 10.09 -0.73 -0.79
CA ALA A 61 11.36 -1.38 -0.51
C ALA A 61 12.56 -0.48 -0.82
N LEU A 62 13.71 -0.86 -0.28
CA LEU A 62 14.94 -0.09 -0.47
C LEU A 62 15.36 0.01 -1.93
N ASP A 63 14.99 -0.97 -2.76
CA ASP A 63 15.30 -0.96 -4.20
C ASP A 63 14.27 -0.18 -5.02
N GLY A 64 13.29 0.45 -4.37
CA GLY A 64 12.27 1.24 -5.04
C GLY A 64 11.02 0.48 -5.47
N THR A 65 10.98 -0.83 -5.27
CA THR A 65 9.80 -1.62 -5.61
C THR A 65 8.76 -1.54 -4.51
N TRP A 66 7.53 -1.92 -4.84
CA TRP A 66 6.42 -1.91 -3.91
C TRP A 66 5.87 -3.32 -3.71
N ALA A 67 5.38 -3.58 -2.52
CA ALA A 67 4.76 -4.85 -2.20
C ALA A 67 3.59 -4.68 -1.24
N LEU A 68 2.63 -5.58 -1.34
CA LEU A 68 1.55 -5.71 -0.37
C LEU A 68 2.03 -6.66 0.73
N VAL A 69 2.09 -6.17 1.96
CA VAL A 69 2.60 -6.93 3.09
C VAL A 69 1.49 -7.58 3.87
N LYS A 70 0.43 -6.82 4.17
CA LYS A 70 -0.69 -7.29 4.96
C LYS A 70 -1.98 -6.65 4.51
N ASP A 71 -3.04 -7.44 4.49
CA ASP A 71 -4.40 -6.94 4.32
C ASP A 71 -5.09 -7.01 5.67
N HIS A 72 -5.16 -5.87 6.35
CA HIS A 72 -5.73 -5.79 7.68
C HIS A 72 -7.25 -5.81 7.67
N SER A 73 -7.86 -5.64 6.51
CA SER A 73 -9.32 -5.60 6.41
C SER A 73 -9.95 -6.99 6.47
N ASN A 74 -9.22 -8.01 6.05
CA ASN A 74 -9.72 -9.39 5.92
C ASN A 74 -11.01 -9.48 5.13
N LEU A 75 -11.24 -8.54 4.21
CA LEU A 75 -12.49 -8.54 3.46
C LEU A 75 -12.63 -9.76 2.58
N ALA A 76 -11.52 -10.24 2.01
CA ALA A 76 -11.57 -11.44 1.19
C ALA A 76 -12.03 -12.64 1.99
N ASP A 77 -11.56 -12.77 3.23
CA ASP A 77 -11.94 -13.88 4.10
C ASP A 77 -13.41 -13.79 4.52
N ARG A 78 -13.89 -12.57 4.76
CA ARG A 78 -15.29 -12.37 5.17
C ARG A 78 -16.27 -12.67 4.06
N LEU A 79 -15.83 -12.46 2.83
CA LEU A 79 -16.68 -12.65 1.65
C LEU A 79 -16.61 -14.07 1.12
N ALA A 80 -15.66 -14.81 1.60
CA ALA A 80 -15.45 -16.19 1.15
C ALA A 80 -16.50 -17.14 1.72
#